data_1307764a6512b48522b3cbf87660976d
#
_entry.id   1307764a6512b48522b3cbf87660976d
#
_cell.length_a   1.000
_cell.length_b   1.000
_cell.length_c   1.000
_cell.angle_alpha   90.00
_cell.angle_beta   90.00
_cell.angle_gamma   90.00
#
_symmetry.space_group_name_H-M   'P 1'
#
loop_
_entity.id
_entity.type
_entity.pdbx_description
1 polymer ?
#
loop_
_entity_poly.entity_id
_entity_poly.type
_entity_poly.pdbx_seq_one_letter_code
_entity_poly.pdbx_strand_id
1 'polypeptide(L)'
;MSKRNFEEWFATFRESISTYNYYTNFEKVYENAEKLKIEIHILNSLIGDKNIEESFDAILDKYPSCLKAIPILLAVRKNEIYCEDINGAVNYSFKKATQSKEQYKYFMRKTGLFDMLQNHLISNLYDYVMGVEVGLDSNGRKGRGGDCMENLVELYIKDAGVTYKKEMYLSAVEKEYGLDLSSISAGGTSTKRWDYVVKTDSCVYAIETNFYASNGSKLNETARSYKMIAEEAKDIPGFKFVWITDGKGWESAKRNLKETFDVLDTIYNINDLKNGALKRLFV
;
A
#
# COMPACT_ATOMS: atom_id res chain seq x y z
N MET A 1 -11.76 18.52 32.86
CA MET A 1 -11.95 18.82 31.42
C MET A 1 -13.31 18.33 30.99
N SER A 2 -14.09 19.09 30.22
CA SER A 2 -15.38 18.63 29.66
C SER A 2 -15.11 17.43 28.76
N LYS A 3 -15.85 16.32 28.97
CA LYS A 3 -15.72 15.11 28.14
C LYS A 3 -16.02 15.49 26.69
N ARG A 4 -15.10 15.18 25.75
CA ARG A 4 -15.29 15.49 24.33
C ARG A 4 -16.54 14.78 23.79
N ASN A 5 -17.29 15.44 22.91
CA ASN A 5 -18.47 14.86 22.29
C ASN A 5 -18.04 14.02 21.06
N PHE A 6 -18.32 12.73 21.08
CA PHE A 6 -17.97 11.82 19.98
C PHE A 6 -18.66 12.20 18.67
N GLU A 7 -19.94 12.55 18.68
CA GLU A 7 -20.68 12.87 17.44
C GLU A 7 -20.15 14.15 16.77
N GLU A 8 -19.84 15.18 17.54
CA GLU A 8 -19.22 16.40 17.03
C GLU A 8 -17.82 16.13 16.48
N TRP A 9 -17.03 15.33 17.17
CA TRP A 9 -15.69 14.92 16.74
C TRP A 9 -15.75 14.10 15.44
N PHE A 10 -16.64 13.11 15.38
CA PHE A 10 -16.80 12.23 14.23
C PHE A 10 -17.35 13.00 13.00
N ALA A 11 -18.20 14.00 13.20
CA ALA A 11 -18.72 14.84 12.12
C ALA A 11 -17.63 15.60 11.35
N THR A 12 -16.43 15.78 11.94
CA THR A 12 -15.29 16.45 11.30
C THR A 12 -14.41 15.51 10.46
N PHE A 13 -14.73 14.22 10.39
CA PHE A 13 -14.00 13.23 9.60
C PHE A 13 -14.10 13.51 8.10
N ARG A 14 -12.99 13.31 7.39
CA ARG A 14 -12.84 13.67 5.99
C ARG A 14 -13.16 12.51 5.06
N GLU A 15 -13.61 12.82 3.87
CA GLU A 15 -13.80 11.84 2.82
C GLU A 15 -12.47 11.40 2.23
N SER A 16 -11.51 12.31 2.12
CA SER A 16 -10.20 12.04 1.52
C SER A 16 -9.12 12.98 2.06
N ILE A 17 -7.89 12.48 2.09
CA ILE A 17 -6.65 13.24 2.29
C ILE A 17 -5.75 13.16 1.05
N SER A 18 -6.29 12.66 -0.05
CA SER A 18 -5.54 12.45 -1.28
C SER A 18 -5.08 13.78 -1.86
N THR A 19 -3.79 13.88 -2.13
CA THR A 19 -3.20 14.96 -2.92
C THR A 19 -3.31 14.64 -4.41
N TYR A 20 -2.96 15.56 -5.29
CA TYR A 20 -2.96 15.31 -6.74
C TYR A 20 -2.05 14.14 -7.14
N ASN A 21 -0.95 13.91 -6.43
CA ASN A 21 -0.02 12.80 -6.67
C ASN A 21 -0.51 11.43 -6.15
N TYR A 22 -1.64 11.40 -5.47
CA TYR A 22 -2.23 10.16 -4.97
C TYR A 22 -2.71 9.24 -6.08
N TYR A 23 -3.26 9.79 -7.18
CA TYR A 23 -4.02 9.01 -8.16
C TYR A 23 -3.15 8.11 -9.03
N THR A 24 -2.26 8.68 -9.81
CA THR A 24 -1.39 7.95 -10.73
C THR A 24 -0.05 8.65 -10.83
N ASN A 25 1.03 7.90 -10.66
CA ASN A 25 2.37 8.39 -10.92
C ASN A 25 2.71 8.17 -12.39
N PHE A 26 2.32 9.13 -13.25
CA PHE A 26 2.56 9.04 -14.69
C PHE A 26 4.04 8.99 -15.06
N GLU A 27 4.92 9.65 -14.32
CA GLU A 27 6.37 9.57 -14.56
C GLU A 27 6.86 8.12 -14.46
N LYS A 28 6.48 7.42 -13.39
CA LYS A 28 6.79 6.00 -13.21
C LYS A 28 6.15 5.10 -14.26
N VAL A 29 4.92 5.42 -14.70
CA VAL A 29 4.23 4.70 -15.77
C VAL A 29 5.03 4.82 -17.06
N TYR A 30 5.43 6.04 -17.44
CA TYR A 30 6.25 6.30 -18.64
C TYR A 30 7.61 5.60 -18.56
N GLU A 31 8.32 5.71 -17.45
CA GLU A 31 9.60 5.03 -17.26
C GLU A 31 9.49 3.51 -17.45
N ASN A 32 8.44 2.89 -16.91
CA ASN A 32 8.26 1.44 -17.02
C ASN A 32 7.94 1.00 -18.45
N ALA A 33 7.07 1.71 -19.15
CA ALA A 33 6.76 1.42 -20.55
C ALA A 33 7.98 1.65 -21.47
N GLU A 34 8.75 2.72 -21.24
CA GLU A 34 9.93 3.07 -22.04
C GLU A 34 11.03 2.01 -21.94
N LYS A 35 11.20 1.36 -20.76
CA LYS A 35 12.17 0.27 -20.59
C LYS A 35 11.94 -0.93 -21.51
N LEU A 36 10.72 -1.14 -21.99
CA LEU A 36 10.32 -2.26 -22.83
C LEU A 36 9.88 -1.82 -24.23
N LYS A 37 10.08 -0.57 -24.57
CA LYS A 37 9.57 0.04 -25.80
C LYS A 37 9.95 -0.71 -27.06
N ILE A 38 11.22 -1.11 -27.19
CA ILE A 38 11.73 -1.83 -28.36
C ILE A 38 11.06 -3.19 -28.47
N GLU A 39 11.01 -3.95 -27.38
CA GLU A 39 10.40 -5.27 -27.30
C GLU A 39 8.89 -5.22 -27.59
N ILE A 40 8.21 -4.20 -27.09
CA ILE A 40 6.78 -3.95 -27.35
C ILE A 40 6.57 -3.66 -28.84
N HIS A 41 7.39 -2.82 -29.47
CA HIS A 41 7.26 -2.52 -30.89
C HIS A 41 7.55 -3.69 -31.79
N ILE A 42 8.45 -4.60 -31.39
CA ILE A 42 8.67 -5.85 -32.10
C ILE A 42 7.40 -6.71 -32.06
N LEU A 43 6.82 -6.92 -30.89
CA LEU A 43 5.57 -7.68 -30.73
C LEU A 43 4.36 -7.00 -31.39
N ASN A 44 4.38 -5.68 -31.53
CA ASN A 44 3.32 -4.92 -32.19
C ASN A 44 3.13 -5.35 -33.66
N SER A 45 4.16 -5.90 -34.30
CA SER A 45 4.06 -6.45 -35.67
C SER A 45 3.15 -7.66 -35.81
N LEU A 46 2.79 -8.31 -34.70
CA LEU A 46 1.88 -9.44 -34.65
C LEU A 46 0.39 -9.02 -34.67
N ILE A 47 0.10 -7.73 -34.51
CA ILE A 47 -1.31 -7.27 -34.50
C ILE A 47 -1.96 -7.51 -35.86
N GLY A 48 -3.04 -8.28 -35.85
CA GLY A 48 -3.82 -8.61 -37.04
C GLY A 48 -3.19 -9.64 -37.96
N ASP A 49 -2.09 -10.25 -37.56
CA ASP A 49 -1.43 -11.28 -38.37
C ASP A 49 -2.23 -12.58 -38.36
N LYS A 50 -2.63 -13.05 -39.53
CA LYS A 50 -3.38 -14.30 -39.69
C LYS A 50 -2.53 -15.55 -39.42
N ASN A 51 -1.21 -15.44 -39.64
CA ASN A 51 -0.25 -16.52 -39.42
C ASN A 51 0.59 -16.23 -38.18
N ILE A 52 -0.06 -15.79 -37.09
CA ILE A 52 0.59 -15.22 -35.91
C ILE A 52 1.63 -16.14 -35.26
N GLU A 53 1.44 -17.47 -35.33
CA GLU A 53 2.37 -18.43 -34.71
C GLU A 53 3.68 -18.55 -35.49
N GLU A 54 3.60 -18.62 -36.84
CA GLU A 54 4.78 -18.61 -37.70
C GLU A 54 5.54 -17.29 -37.59
N SER A 55 4.83 -16.17 -37.57
CA SER A 55 5.40 -14.86 -37.38
C SER A 55 6.05 -14.71 -36.01
N PHE A 56 5.44 -15.26 -34.97
CA PHE A 56 6.04 -15.29 -33.64
C PHE A 56 7.32 -16.12 -33.60
N ASP A 57 7.37 -17.29 -34.24
CA ASP A 57 8.58 -18.09 -34.38
C ASP A 57 9.71 -17.33 -35.09
N ALA A 58 9.39 -16.62 -36.18
CA ALA A 58 10.34 -15.80 -36.90
C ALA A 58 10.87 -14.60 -36.07
N ILE A 59 9.98 -14.00 -35.26
CA ILE A 59 10.37 -12.94 -34.31
C ILE A 59 11.32 -13.50 -33.24
N LEU A 60 11.01 -14.66 -32.67
CA LEU A 60 11.87 -15.27 -31.64
C LEU A 60 13.26 -15.64 -32.17
N ASP A 61 13.37 -16.06 -33.43
CA ASP A 61 14.67 -16.35 -34.06
C ASP A 61 15.52 -15.07 -34.20
N LYS A 62 14.89 -13.97 -34.59
CA LYS A 62 15.61 -12.75 -34.90
C LYS A 62 15.76 -11.82 -33.69
N TYR A 63 14.75 -11.77 -32.83
CA TYR A 63 14.63 -10.84 -31.72
C TYR A 63 14.16 -11.52 -30.42
N PRO A 64 14.89 -12.50 -29.87
CA PRO A 64 14.46 -13.24 -28.69
C PRO A 64 14.25 -12.38 -27.44
N SER A 65 14.82 -11.16 -27.43
CA SER A 65 14.60 -10.20 -26.36
C SER A 65 13.16 -9.75 -26.21
N CYS A 66 12.33 -9.87 -27.26
CA CYS A 66 10.91 -9.49 -27.23
C CYS A 66 10.09 -10.24 -26.16
N LEU A 67 10.57 -11.44 -25.76
CA LEU A 67 9.96 -12.19 -24.65
C LEU A 67 9.82 -11.36 -23.38
N LYS A 68 10.74 -10.43 -23.11
CA LYS A 68 10.71 -9.58 -21.90
C LYS A 68 9.44 -8.74 -21.79
N ALA A 69 8.80 -8.43 -22.91
CA ALA A 69 7.57 -7.64 -22.91
C ALA A 69 6.29 -8.49 -22.73
N ILE A 70 6.36 -9.82 -22.82
CA ILE A 70 5.18 -10.68 -22.71
C ILE A 70 4.53 -10.59 -21.32
N PRO A 71 5.25 -10.64 -20.18
CA PRO A 71 4.62 -10.57 -18.87
C PRO A 71 3.77 -9.31 -18.66
N ILE A 72 4.24 -8.15 -19.12
CA ILE A 72 3.49 -6.90 -18.91
C ILE A 72 2.16 -6.88 -19.69
N LEU A 73 2.05 -7.62 -20.79
CA LEU A 73 0.77 -7.78 -21.50
C LEU A 73 -0.29 -8.49 -20.64
N LEU A 74 0.13 -9.23 -19.63
CA LEU A 74 -0.72 -9.89 -18.63
C LEU A 74 -0.74 -9.14 -17.28
N ALA A 75 -0.34 -7.88 -17.25
CA ALA A 75 -0.23 -7.07 -16.03
C ALA A 75 0.75 -7.66 -14.99
N VAL A 76 1.77 -8.39 -15.40
CA VAL A 76 2.80 -8.99 -14.55
C VAL A 76 4.13 -8.27 -14.76
N ARG A 77 4.74 -7.74 -13.70
CA ARG A 77 6.06 -7.08 -13.75
C ARG A 77 7.24 -8.03 -13.52
N LYS A 78 6.97 -9.28 -13.09
CA LYS A 78 8.01 -10.30 -12.90
C LYS A 78 8.39 -10.93 -14.24
N ASN A 79 9.66 -11.27 -14.41
CA ASN A 79 10.14 -11.95 -15.60
C ASN A 79 9.91 -13.47 -15.58
N GLU A 80 9.31 -14.00 -14.55
CA GLU A 80 9.00 -15.42 -14.40
C GLU A 80 7.53 -15.58 -14.06
N ILE A 81 6.86 -16.51 -14.75
CA ILE A 81 5.46 -16.86 -14.56
C ILE A 81 5.36 -18.38 -14.43
N TYR A 82 4.84 -18.82 -13.29
CA TYR A 82 4.51 -20.21 -13.07
C TYR A 82 3.10 -20.49 -13.56
N CYS A 83 2.94 -21.51 -14.38
CA CYS A 83 1.65 -21.98 -14.87
C CYS A 83 1.51 -23.48 -14.60
N GLU A 84 0.30 -23.89 -14.29
CA GLU A 84 -0.06 -25.29 -14.06
C GLU A 84 -1.35 -25.62 -14.78
N ASP A 85 -1.39 -26.73 -15.48
CA ASP A 85 -2.58 -27.31 -16.10
C ASP A 85 -2.53 -28.84 -16.04
N ILE A 86 -3.43 -29.52 -16.78
CA ILE A 86 -3.49 -31.00 -16.83
C ILE A 86 -2.22 -31.64 -17.39
N ASN A 87 -1.36 -30.89 -18.09
CA ASN A 87 -0.09 -31.34 -18.64
C ASN A 87 1.08 -31.13 -17.69
N GLY A 88 0.81 -30.58 -16.49
CA GLY A 88 1.78 -30.32 -15.45
C GLY A 88 2.17 -28.85 -15.31
N ALA A 89 3.15 -28.61 -14.45
CA ALA A 89 3.62 -27.29 -14.09
C ALA A 89 4.82 -26.84 -14.93
N VAL A 90 4.80 -25.59 -15.40
CA VAL A 90 5.91 -24.98 -16.14
C VAL A 90 6.23 -23.60 -15.54
N ASN A 91 7.50 -23.37 -15.25
CA ASN A 91 7.99 -22.03 -14.89
C ASN A 91 8.58 -21.35 -16.14
N TYR A 92 7.86 -20.41 -16.71
CA TYR A 92 8.29 -19.65 -17.88
C TYR A 92 9.24 -18.53 -17.47
N SER A 93 10.44 -18.48 -18.06
CA SER A 93 11.35 -17.34 -17.93
C SER A 93 11.29 -16.48 -19.19
N PHE A 94 11.02 -15.20 -19.01
CA PHE A 94 10.92 -14.20 -20.08
C PHE A 94 12.15 -13.28 -20.15
N LYS A 95 13.08 -13.40 -19.20
CA LYS A 95 14.37 -12.69 -19.24
C LYS A 95 15.38 -13.38 -20.15
N LYS A 96 15.35 -14.73 -20.15
CA LYS A 96 16.16 -15.59 -21.01
C LYS A 96 15.23 -16.66 -21.57
N ALA A 97 15.33 -16.93 -22.88
CA ALA A 97 14.59 -18.02 -23.51
C ALA A 97 15.08 -19.37 -22.99
N THR A 98 14.43 -19.90 -21.95
CA THR A 98 14.75 -21.19 -21.33
C THR A 98 13.84 -22.33 -21.82
N GLN A 99 12.70 -21.95 -22.39
CA GLN A 99 11.72 -22.89 -22.92
C GLN A 99 11.82 -22.99 -24.45
N SER A 100 11.25 -24.05 -25.02
CA SER A 100 11.12 -24.16 -26.47
C SER A 100 10.14 -23.13 -27.05
N LYS A 101 10.28 -22.81 -28.35
CA LYS A 101 9.31 -21.94 -29.03
C LYS A 101 7.87 -22.45 -28.88
N GLU A 102 7.70 -23.79 -29.02
CA GLU A 102 6.37 -24.39 -28.87
C GLU A 102 5.79 -24.20 -27.48
N GLN A 103 6.60 -24.22 -26.44
CA GLN A 103 6.14 -23.90 -25.08
C GLN A 103 5.74 -22.42 -24.94
N TYR A 104 6.48 -21.48 -25.53
CA TYR A 104 6.09 -20.07 -25.54
C TYR A 104 4.81 -19.84 -26.37
N LYS A 105 4.65 -20.51 -27.54
CA LYS A 105 3.39 -20.46 -28.30
C LYS A 105 2.23 -21.04 -27.48
N TYR A 106 2.44 -22.15 -26.79
CA TYR A 106 1.44 -22.73 -25.89
C TYR A 106 1.02 -21.74 -24.81
N PHE A 107 1.99 -21.04 -24.19
CA PHE A 107 1.70 -19.98 -23.23
C PHE A 107 0.88 -18.85 -23.85
N MET A 108 1.26 -18.35 -25.01
CA MET A 108 0.55 -17.28 -25.72
C MET A 108 -0.88 -17.67 -26.09
N ARG A 109 -1.10 -18.92 -26.51
CA ARG A 109 -2.46 -19.47 -26.77
C ARG A 109 -3.29 -19.56 -25.51
N LYS A 110 -2.74 -20.18 -24.46
CA LYS A 110 -3.47 -20.45 -23.21
C LYS A 110 -3.83 -19.20 -22.44
N THR A 111 -2.99 -18.19 -22.50
CA THR A 111 -3.26 -16.88 -21.89
C THR A 111 -4.17 -15.99 -22.72
N GLY A 112 -4.52 -16.39 -23.95
CA GLY A 112 -5.33 -15.59 -24.87
C GLY A 112 -4.60 -14.45 -25.56
N LEU A 113 -3.27 -14.35 -25.38
CA LEU A 113 -2.48 -13.27 -25.98
C LEU A 113 -2.48 -13.31 -27.50
N PHE A 114 -2.40 -14.49 -28.12
CA PHE A 114 -2.51 -14.60 -29.58
C PHE A 114 -3.87 -14.16 -30.08
N ASP A 115 -4.96 -14.55 -29.41
CA ASP A 115 -6.32 -14.13 -29.78
C ASP A 115 -6.47 -12.61 -29.70
N MET A 116 -6.00 -12.02 -28.59
CA MET A 116 -6.00 -10.57 -28.41
C MET A 116 -5.25 -9.83 -29.53
N LEU A 117 -4.08 -10.33 -29.93
CA LEU A 117 -3.27 -9.71 -30.99
C LEU A 117 -3.86 -9.94 -32.38
N GLN A 118 -4.30 -11.19 -32.70
CA GLN A 118 -4.76 -11.57 -34.01
C GLN A 118 -6.10 -10.95 -34.38
N ASN A 119 -7.02 -10.85 -33.43
CA ASN A 119 -8.39 -10.40 -33.68
C ASN A 119 -8.57 -8.88 -33.56
N HIS A 120 -7.51 -8.11 -33.60
CA HIS A 120 -7.53 -6.64 -33.54
C HIS A 120 -8.29 -6.06 -32.34
N LEU A 121 -8.29 -6.75 -31.20
CA LEU A 121 -8.86 -6.22 -29.97
C LEU A 121 -8.09 -5.01 -29.44
N ILE A 122 -6.85 -4.86 -29.87
CA ILE A 122 -5.98 -3.68 -29.64
C ILE A 122 -5.38 -3.21 -30.97
N SER A 123 -5.05 -1.94 -31.08
CA SER A 123 -4.42 -1.35 -32.26
C SER A 123 -2.95 -0.99 -32.05
N ASN A 124 -2.51 -0.82 -30.80
CA ASN A 124 -1.15 -0.46 -30.45
C ASN A 124 -0.79 -1.07 -29.07
N LEU A 125 0.23 -1.92 -29.05
CA LEU A 125 0.71 -2.56 -27.83
C LEU A 125 1.34 -1.58 -26.85
N TYR A 126 1.97 -0.51 -27.32
CA TYR A 126 2.57 0.49 -26.44
C TYR A 126 1.50 1.24 -25.66
N ASP A 127 0.43 1.66 -26.31
CA ASP A 127 -0.71 2.32 -25.66
C ASP A 127 -1.43 1.36 -24.70
N TYR A 128 -1.57 0.08 -25.10
CA TYR A 128 -2.10 -0.96 -24.24
C TYR A 128 -1.25 -1.13 -22.94
N VAL A 129 0.08 -1.22 -23.09
CA VAL A 129 1.00 -1.33 -21.93
C VAL A 129 0.95 -0.09 -21.05
N MET A 130 0.81 1.10 -21.62
CA MET A 130 0.59 2.33 -20.86
C MET A 130 -0.67 2.22 -19.99
N GLY A 131 -1.78 1.73 -20.55
CA GLY A 131 -3.00 1.49 -19.81
C GLY A 131 -2.83 0.43 -18.70
N VAL A 132 -2.13 -0.66 -18.99
CA VAL A 132 -1.78 -1.71 -18.02
C VAL A 132 -0.95 -1.14 -16.86
N GLU A 133 0.07 -0.34 -17.14
CA GLU A 133 0.92 0.28 -16.12
C GLU A 133 0.13 1.27 -15.24
N VAL A 134 -0.79 2.03 -15.81
CA VAL A 134 -1.74 2.88 -15.05
C VAL A 134 -2.60 2.00 -14.12
N GLY A 135 -3.12 0.88 -14.62
CA GLY A 135 -3.89 -0.08 -13.84
C GLY A 135 -3.08 -0.68 -12.69
N LEU A 136 -1.84 -1.09 -12.95
CA LEU A 136 -0.92 -1.63 -11.94
C LEU A 136 -0.51 -0.57 -10.91
N ASP A 137 -0.33 0.69 -11.32
CA ASP A 137 -0.02 1.78 -10.40
C ASP A 137 -1.23 2.14 -9.52
N SER A 138 -2.45 1.98 -10.03
CA SER A 138 -3.67 2.21 -9.24
C SER A 138 -3.78 1.29 -8.02
N ASN A 139 -3.26 0.07 -8.09
CA ASN A 139 -3.18 -0.85 -6.95
C ASN A 139 -2.27 -0.32 -5.82
N GLY A 140 -1.31 0.53 -6.15
CA GLY A 140 -0.44 1.22 -5.19
C GLY A 140 -1.15 2.32 -4.38
N ARG A 141 -2.40 2.70 -4.72
CA ARG A 141 -3.15 3.75 -3.99
C ARG A 141 -3.37 3.41 -2.52
N LYS A 142 -3.55 2.13 -2.20
CA LYS A 142 -3.72 1.70 -0.80
C LYS A 142 -2.48 2.01 0.04
N GLY A 143 -1.28 1.75 -0.49
CA GLY A 143 -0.03 2.14 0.15
C GLY A 143 0.10 3.65 0.23
N ARG A 144 -0.10 4.36 -0.89
CA ARG A 144 -0.07 5.84 -0.91
C ARG A 144 -1.07 6.50 0.03
N GLY A 145 -2.22 5.86 0.28
CA GLY A 145 -3.20 6.33 1.26
C GLY A 145 -2.66 6.31 2.69
N GLY A 146 -1.95 5.24 3.08
CA GLY A 146 -1.22 5.15 4.34
C GLY A 146 -0.12 6.21 4.42
N ASP A 147 0.76 6.24 3.42
CA ASP A 147 1.85 7.22 3.33
C ASP A 147 1.34 8.68 3.39
N CYS A 148 0.17 8.98 2.79
CA CYS A 148 -0.44 10.30 2.87
C CYS A 148 -0.81 10.69 4.31
N MET A 149 -1.36 9.75 5.10
CA MET A 149 -1.73 10.03 6.50
C MET A 149 -0.48 10.19 7.35
N GLU A 150 0.49 9.28 7.23
CA GLU A 150 1.77 9.40 7.94
C GLU A 150 2.46 10.72 7.62
N ASN A 151 2.67 11.04 6.34
CA ASN A 151 3.31 12.29 5.94
C ASN A 151 2.59 13.53 6.47
N LEU A 152 1.25 13.51 6.48
CA LEU A 152 0.46 14.61 7.03
C LEU A 152 0.67 14.74 8.54
N VAL A 153 0.65 13.63 9.28
CA VAL A 153 0.88 13.64 10.74
C VAL A 153 2.31 14.08 11.05
N GLU A 154 3.29 13.66 10.25
CA GLU A 154 4.69 14.08 10.41
C GLU A 154 4.85 15.60 10.34
N LEU A 155 4.12 16.28 9.45
CA LEU A 155 4.14 17.75 9.39
C LEU A 155 3.67 18.38 10.70
N TYR A 156 2.61 17.84 11.33
CA TYR A 156 2.12 18.34 12.60
C TYR A 156 3.04 18.00 13.78
N ILE A 157 3.76 16.88 13.76
CA ILE A 157 4.78 16.57 14.76
C ILE A 157 5.94 17.55 14.65
N LYS A 158 6.42 17.82 13.43
CA LYS A 158 7.47 18.84 13.16
C LYS A 158 7.05 20.25 13.61
N ASP A 159 5.80 20.62 13.31
CA ASP A 159 5.24 21.93 13.71
C ASP A 159 5.09 22.06 15.24
N ALA A 160 5.00 20.94 15.95
CA ALA A 160 5.03 20.93 17.42
C ALA A 160 6.42 21.13 18.02
N GLY A 161 7.48 21.13 17.20
CA GLY A 161 8.85 21.43 17.62
C GLY A 161 9.53 20.33 18.46
N VAL A 162 9.05 19.08 18.37
CA VAL A 162 9.58 17.95 19.13
C VAL A 162 10.44 17.03 18.27
N THR A 163 11.39 16.33 18.90
CA THR A 163 12.14 15.27 18.26
C THR A 163 11.33 13.97 18.24
N TYR A 164 11.43 13.21 17.15
CA TYR A 164 10.70 11.97 17.00
C TYR A 164 11.52 10.93 16.24
N LYS A 165 11.12 9.66 16.38
CA LYS A 165 11.61 8.52 15.56
C LYS A 165 10.45 7.90 14.82
N LYS A 166 10.73 7.34 13.64
CA LYS A 166 9.76 6.63 12.81
C LYS A 166 9.94 5.14 12.94
N GLU A 167 8.85 4.38 12.78
CA GLU A 167 8.85 2.94 12.62
C GLU A 167 9.61 2.18 13.72
N MET A 168 9.43 2.60 14.97
CA MET A 168 10.11 2.02 16.11
C MET A 168 9.40 0.78 16.65
N TYR A 169 10.12 -0.34 16.76
CA TYR A 169 9.58 -1.52 17.41
C TYR A 169 9.38 -1.29 18.92
N LEU A 170 8.33 -1.89 19.46
CA LEU A 170 8.00 -1.80 20.89
C LEU A 170 9.21 -2.17 21.79
N SER A 171 9.90 -3.27 21.48
CA SER A 171 11.10 -3.69 22.20
C SER A 171 12.26 -2.69 22.15
N ALA A 172 12.35 -1.92 21.06
CA ALA A 172 13.33 -0.86 20.95
C ALA A 172 12.95 0.34 21.84
N VAL A 173 11.65 0.65 21.94
CA VAL A 173 11.12 1.70 22.83
C VAL A 173 11.41 1.35 24.28
N GLU A 174 11.11 0.12 24.70
CA GLU A 174 11.43 -0.38 26.06
C GLU A 174 12.91 -0.18 26.40
N LYS A 175 13.76 -0.70 25.53
CA LYS A 175 15.22 -0.66 25.75
C LYS A 175 15.79 0.75 25.76
N GLU A 176 15.34 1.59 24.84
CA GLU A 176 15.93 2.93 24.66
C GLU A 176 15.49 3.90 25.75
N TYR A 177 14.23 3.80 26.20
CA TYR A 177 13.68 4.74 27.17
C TYR A 177 13.53 4.18 28.58
N GLY A 178 13.93 2.92 28.79
CA GLY A 178 13.89 2.27 30.11
C GLY A 178 12.47 2.07 30.63
N LEU A 179 11.51 1.81 29.74
CA LEU A 179 10.10 1.60 30.08
C LEU A 179 9.78 0.13 30.24
N ASP A 180 8.90 -0.21 31.17
CA ASP A 180 8.28 -1.53 31.24
C ASP A 180 6.96 -1.49 30.42
N LEU A 181 7.00 -2.04 29.22
CA LEU A 181 5.85 -2.16 28.33
C LEU A 181 5.31 -3.60 28.27
N SER A 182 5.62 -4.41 29.27
CA SER A 182 5.24 -5.85 29.32
C SER A 182 3.74 -6.06 29.22
N SER A 183 2.92 -5.12 29.73
CA SER A 183 1.45 -5.18 29.64
C SER A 183 0.92 -5.12 28.20
N ILE A 184 1.59 -4.38 27.32
CA ILE A 184 1.19 -4.22 25.89
C ILE A 184 2.06 -5.05 24.94
N SER A 185 3.09 -5.71 25.46
CA SER A 185 4.04 -6.50 24.66
C SER A 185 3.70 -7.98 24.58
N ALA A 186 2.59 -8.42 25.19
CA ALA A 186 2.28 -9.84 25.35
C ALA A 186 3.47 -10.64 25.93
N GLY A 187 4.06 -10.12 27.01
CA GLY A 187 5.23 -10.75 27.67
C GLY A 187 6.52 -10.67 26.85
N GLY A 188 6.70 -9.64 26.03
CA GLY A 188 7.91 -9.41 25.22
C GLY A 188 7.90 -10.12 23.86
N THR A 189 6.80 -10.75 23.45
CA THR A 189 6.68 -11.44 22.16
C THR A 189 6.09 -10.57 21.05
N SER A 190 5.61 -9.36 21.36
CA SER A 190 4.98 -8.47 20.41
C SER A 190 5.97 -7.95 19.36
N THR A 191 5.62 -8.09 18.09
CA THR A 191 6.32 -7.49 16.94
C THR A 191 5.75 -6.12 16.58
N LYS A 192 4.99 -5.48 17.49
CA LYS A 192 4.37 -4.19 17.29
C LYS A 192 5.43 -3.14 16.93
N ARG A 193 5.19 -2.41 15.84
CA ARG A 193 6.00 -1.29 15.37
C ARG A 193 5.13 -0.06 15.31
N TRP A 194 5.56 1.01 15.96
CA TRP A 194 4.86 2.28 16.03
C TRP A 194 5.23 3.16 14.84
N ASP A 195 4.28 3.85 14.26
CA ASP A 195 4.54 4.76 13.14
C ASP A 195 5.47 5.91 13.57
N TYR A 196 5.22 6.48 14.77
CA TYR A 196 6.06 7.51 15.37
C TYR A 196 6.24 7.27 16.86
N VAL A 197 7.40 7.66 17.37
CA VAL A 197 7.69 7.75 18.80
C VAL A 197 8.26 9.13 19.10
N VAL A 198 7.61 9.87 20.00
CA VAL A 198 8.03 11.19 20.47
C VAL A 198 8.46 11.06 21.93
N LYS A 199 9.64 11.61 22.29
CA LYS A 199 10.09 11.69 23.67
C LYS A 199 10.13 13.16 24.11
N THR A 200 9.40 13.46 25.18
CA THR A 200 9.51 14.73 25.93
C THR A 200 10.22 14.50 27.25
N ASP A 201 10.46 15.54 28.02
CA ASP A 201 11.12 15.40 29.32
C ASP A 201 10.38 14.44 30.26
N SER A 202 9.06 14.42 30.19
CA SER A 202 8.19 13.69 31.12
C SER A 202 7.58 12.40 30.56
N CYS A 203 7.51 12.21 29.25
CA CYS A 203 6.70 11.14 28.66
C CYS A 203 7.26 10.68 27.31
N VAL A 204 7.05 9.39 27.01
CA VAL A 204 7.21 8.80 25.68
C VAL A 204 5.82 8.59 25.08
N TYR A 205 5.61 9.10 23.89
CA TYR A 205 4.36 8.97 23.14
C TYR A 205 4.57 8.01 21.97
N ALA A 206 3.87 6.89 21.97
CA ALA A 206 3.84 5.95 20.85
C ALA A 206 2.59 6.25 20.01
N ILE A 207 2.81 6.60 18.75
CA ILE A 207 1.76 7.14 17.86
C ILE A 207 1.49 6.14 16.74
N GLU A 208 0.22 5.84 16.54
CA GLU A 208 -0.32 5.09 15.40
C GLU A 208 -1.18 6.00 14.53
N THR A 209 -1.09 5.81 13.23
CA THR A 209 -1.84 6.62 12.27
C THR A 209 -2.59 5.75 11.27
N ASN A 210 -3.80 6.12 10.92
CA ASN A 210 -4.50 5.50 9.82
C ASN A 210 -5.59 6.40 9.23
N PHE A 211 -5.87 6.20 7.95
CA PHE A 211 -6.94 6.85 7.24
C PHE A 211 -7.78 5.80 6.48
N TYR A 212 -9.07 5.78 6.73
CA TYR A 212 -9.98 4.85 6.06
C TYR A 212 -10.99 5.61 5.21
N ALA A 213 -10.72 5.70 3.91
CA ALA A 213 -11.64 6.33 2.96
C ALA A 213 -12.90 5.49 2.68
N SER A 214 -12.79 4.15 2.83
CA SER A 214 -13.87 3.21 2.52
C SER A 214 -14.04 2.17 3.62
N ASN A 215 -15.21 1.54 3.63
CA ASN A 215 -15.58 0.47 4.56
C ASN A 215 -14.68 -0.78 4.41
N GLY A 216 -14.54 -1.54 5.49
CA GLY A 216 -13.81 -2.81 5.47
C GLY A 216 -13.80 -3.49 6.84
N SER A 217 -13.56 -4.81 6.89
CA SER A 217 -13.48 -5.59 8.13
C SER A 217 -12.35 -5.15 9.05
N LYS A 218 -11.24 -4.69 8.46
CA LYS A 218 -10.04 -4.26 9.17
C LYS A 218 -10.30 -3.12 10.17
N LEU A 219 -11.31 -2.25 9.92
CA LEU A 219 -11.63 -1.13 10.82
C LEU A 219 -12.04 -1.62 12.20
N ASN A 220 -12.88 -2.67 12.25
CA ASN A 220 -13.33 -3.24 13.52
C ASN A 220 -12.18 -3.88 14.31
N GLU A 221 -11.28 -4.57 13.61
CA GLU A 221 -10.08 -5.17 14.21
C GLU A 221 -9.15 -4.09 14.76
N THR A 222 -8.90 -3.03 13.98
CA THR A 222 -8.06 -1.89 14.38
C THR A 222 -8.62 -1.20 15.62
N ALA A 223 -9.91 -0.87 15.63
CA ALA A 223 -10.53 -0.20 16.77
C ALA A 223 -10.43 -1.04 18.06
N ARG A 224 -10.72 -2.35 17.97
CA ARG A 224 -10.63 -3.27 19.12
C ARG A 224 -9.19 -3.41 19.61
N SER A 225 -8.23 -3.60 18.71
CA SER A 225 -6.82 -3.72 19.05
C SER A 225 -6.31 -2.47 19.76
N TYR A 226 -6.66 -1.29 19.27
CA TYR A 226 -6.21 -0.03 19.85
C TYR A 226 -6.94 0.33 21.14
N LYS A 227 -8.18 -0.14 21.32
CA LYS A 227 -8.86 -0.09 22.61
C LYS A 227 -8.10 -0.90 23.67
N MET A 228 -7.69 -2.14 23.34
CA MET A 228 -6.90 -2.99 24.25
C MET A 228 -5.56 -2.32 24.60
N ILE A 229 -4.82 -1.82 23.60
CA ILE A 229 -3.57 -1.10 23.86
C ILE A 229 -3.82 0.13 24.77
N ALA A 230 -4.89 0.88 24.55
CA ALA A 230 -5.22 2.05 25.36
C ALA A 230 -5.49 1.67 26.83
N GLU A 231 -6.22 0.57 27.04
CA GLU A 231 -6.53 0.05 28.39
C GLU A 231 -5.26 -0.49 29.08
N GLU A 232 -4.44 -1.25 28.37
CA GLU A 232 -3.18 -1.84 28.88
C GLU A 232 -2.09 -0.79 29.13
N ALA A 233 -2.04 0.27 28.31
CA ALA A 233 -1.05 1.34 28.45
C ALA A 233 -1.39 2.39 29.52
N LYS A 234 -2.63 2.40 30.03
CA LYS A 234 -3.16 3.47 30.88
C LYS A 234 -2.34 3.72 32.14
N ASP A 235 -1.86 2.64 32.75
CA ASP A 235 -1.18 2.69 34.03
C ASP A 235 0.37 2.61 33.90
N ILE A 236 0.91 2.70 32.66
CA ILE A 236 2.36 2.70 32.45
C ILE A 236 2.94 4.10 32.72
N PRO A 237 3.77 4.25 33.75
CA PRO A 237 4.36 5.56 34.06
C PRO A 237 5.26 6.06 32.94
N GLY A 238 5.11 7.32 32.55
CA GLY A 238 5.97 7.94 31.54
C GLY A 238 5.72 7.45 30.10
N PHE A 239 4.63 6.71 29.85
CA PHE A 239 4.23 6.27 28.52
C PHE A 239 2.80 6.69 28.19
N LYS A 240 2.54 7.03 26.92
CA LYS A 240 1.19 7.27 26.40
C LYS A 240 1.05 6.72 24.99
N PHE A 241 -0.01 5.97 24.77
CA PHE A 241 -0.45 5.61 23.44
C PHE A 241 -1.25 6.76 22.82
N VAL A 242 -0.98 7.11 21.56
CA VAL A 242 -1.66 8.14 20.80
C VAL A 242 -2.18 7.52 19.52
N TRP A 243 -3.45 7.69 19.25
CA TRP A 243 -4.04 7.24 18.00
C TRP A 243 -4.56 8.41 17.17
N ILE A 244 -4.05 8.54 15.94
CA ILE A 244 -4.48 9.57 15.00
C ILE A 244 -5.20 8.88 13.85
N THR A 245 -6.52 9.07 13.78
CA THR A 245 -7.36 8.39 12.77
C THR A 245 -8.37 9.35 12.15
N ASP A 246 -8.69 9.11 10.88
CA ASP A 246 -9.69 9.89 10.15
C ASP A 246 -10.26 9.05 8.99
N GLY A 247 -11.27 9.55 8.31
CA GLY A 247 -11.85 8.97 7.11
C GLY A 247 -13.29 8.47 7.27
N LYS A 248 -14.13 8.76 6.30
CA LYS A 248 -15.56 8.40 6.29
C LYS A 248 -15.83 6.88 6.28
N GLY A 249 -14.82 6.05 5.97
CA GLY A 249 -14.92 4.60 6.09
C GLY A 249 -15.31 4.12 7.50
N TRP A 250 -15.00 4.91 8.54
CA TRP A 250 -15.39 4.64 9.92
C TRP A 250 -16.90 4.60 10.18
N GLU A 251 -17.74 5.10 9.27
CA GLU A 251 -19.20 4.98 9.38
C GLU A 251 -19.64 3.51 9.60
N SER A 252 -18.98 2.56 8.93
CA SER A 252 -19.30 1.12 9.06
C SER A 252 -18.85 0.50 10.39
N ALA A 253 -17.93 1.14 11.10
CA ALA A 253 -17.36 0.67 12.37
C ALA A 253 -17.51 1.69 13.50
N LYS A 254 -18.44 2.65 13.35
CA LYS A 254 -18.66 3.79 14.24
C LYS A 254 -18.79 3.37 15.70
N ARG A 255 -19.49 2.27 15.98
CA ARG A 255 -19.65 1.75 17.34
C ARG A 255 -18.31 1.38 17.99
N ASN A 256 -17.47 0.60 17.29
CA ASN A 256 -16.18 0.17 17.84
C ASN A 256 -15.23 1.37 17.99
N LEU A 257 -15.27 2.32 17.06
CA LEU A 257 -14.49 3.56 17.17
C LEU A 257 -14.93 4.38 18.39
N LYS A 258 -16.24 4.47 18.65
CA LYS A 258 -16.78 5.17 19.82
C LYS A 258 -16.32 4.51 21.13
N GLU A 259 -16.34 3.19 21.18
CA GLU A 259 -15.87 2.46 22.36
C GLU A 259 -14.39 2.77 22.67
N THR A 260 -13.55 2.91 21.64
CA THR A 260 -12.14 3.32 21.82
C THR A 260 -12.03 4.79 22.20
N PHE A 261 -12.80 5.66 21.58
CA PHE A 261 -12.85 7.08 21.93
C PHE A 261 -13.23 7.34 23.39
N ASP A 262 -14.10 6.50 23.96
CA ASP A 262 -14.56 6.64 25.35
C ASP A 262 -13.48 6.24 26.37
N VAL A 263 -12.43 5.49 25.97
CA VAL A 263 -11.36 5.00 26.86
C VAL A 263 -9.99 5.62 26.56
N LEU A 264 -9.77 6.17 25.35
CA LEU A 264 -8.50 6.74 24.91
C LEU A 264 -8.61 8.26 24.78
N ASP A 265 -8.13 9.01 25.75
CA ASP A 265 -8.16 10.48 25.73
C ASP A 265 -7.26 11.07 24.63
N THR A 266 -6.22 10.33 24.21
CA THR A 266 -5.23 10.72 23.20
C THR A 266 -5.56 10.20 21.80
N ILE A 267 -6.84 10.03 21.49
CA ILE A 267 -7.32 9.79 20.13
C ILE A 267 -7.63 11.13 19.46
N TYR A 268 -7.10 11.33 18.25
CA TYR A 268 -7.23 12.57 17.49
C TYR A 268 -7.61 12.30 16.04
N ASN A 269 -8.25 13.26 15.40
CA ASN A 269 -8.43 13.32 13.96
C ASN A 269 -7.66 14.51 13.36
N ILE A 270 -7.71 14.67 12.04
CA ILE A 270 -6.96 15.72 11.33
C ILE A 270 -7.46 17.13 11.75
N ASN A 271 -8.75 17.27 12.10
CA ASN A 271 -9.26 18.54 12.60
C ASN A 271 -8.66 18.90 13.97
N ASP A 272 -8.49 17.92 14.85
CA ASP A 272 -7.79 18.11 16.13
C ASP A 272 -6.33 18.55 15.91
N LEU A 273 -5.62 17.94 14.95
CA LEU A 273 -4.25 18.30 14.62
C LEU A 273 -4.16 19.75 14.13
N LYS A 274 -5.06 20.16 13.23
CA LYS A 274 -5.16 21.54 12.75
C LYS A 274 -5.37 22.54 13.88
N ASN A 275 -6.11 22.13 14.90
CA ASN A 275 -6.37 22.93 16.09
C ASN A 275 -5.28 22.81 17.16
N GLY A 276 -4.11 22.29 16.81
CA GLY A 276 -2.92 22.27 17.68
C GLY A 276 -2.96 21.21 18.79
N ALA A 277 -3.65 20.09 18.59
CA ALA A 277 -3.72 19.01 19.60
C ALA A 277 -2.34 18.49 19.99
N LEU A 278 -1.45 18.24 19.03
CA LEU A 278 -0.10 17.74 19.31
C LEU A 278 0.78 18.78 20.02
N LYS A 279 0.64 20.07 19.69
CA LYS A 279 1.34 21.15 20.42
C LYS A 279 0.97 21.15 21.90
N ARG A 280 -0.30 20.94 22.22
CA ARG A 280 -0.75 20.86 23.63
C ARG A 280 -0.41 19.54 24.31
N LEU A 281 -0.25 18.46 23.55
CA LEU A 281 0.06 17.14 24.08
C LEU A 281 1.51 17.02 24.53
N PHE A 282 2.42 17.64 23.79
CA PHE A 282 3.87 17.48 24.00
C PHE A 282 4.52 18.56 24.90
N VAL A 283 3.69 19.38 25.51
CA VAL A 283 4.14 20.41 26.52
C VAL A 283 4.33 19.82 27.89
#